data_585b30903ea33bb654d000e98cc05c66
#
_entry.id   585b30903ea33bb654d000e98cc05c66
#
_cell.length_a   1.000
_cell.length_b   1.000
_cell.length_c   1.000
_cell.angle_alpha   90.00
_cell.angle_beta   90.00
_cell.angle_gamma   90.00
#
_symmetry.space_group_name_H-M   'P 1'
#
loop_
_entity.id
_entity.type
_entity.pdbx_description
1 polymer ?
#
loop_
_entity_poly.entity_id
_entity_poly.type
_entity_poly.pdbx_seq_one_letter_code
_entity_poly.pdbx_strand_id
1 'polypeptide(L)'
;SRRILWNTLGEMDRAFGLDLEFRQNDLTVKLSNGSSIVLGGAQDRDEVDKWRGPKYSLAVIDEAQSMRTSILSTLIEDVLEPATLDLDGSIWMFGTPNASSSGFFYDADVFERSSWSRHNWTLLDNPHLPGAGAWLERRKEENGWDNETPIYRREYLGEWTRDEESMVYRFSADRNVVETELEEGFWD
;
A
#
# COMPACT_ATOMS: atom_id res chain seq x y z
N SER A 1 -11.66 5.34 1.10
CA SER A 1 -11.15 5.07 2.46
C SER A 1 -11.43 6.19 3.47
N ARG A 2 -11.31 7.51 3.15
CA ARG A 2 -11.51 8.63 4.13
C ARG A 2 -12.78 8.49 4.97
N ARG A 3 -13.93 8.17 4.35
CA ARG A 3 -15.22 8.02 5.06
C ARG A 3 -15.21 6.83 6.03
N ILE A 4 -14.54 5.76 5.66
CA ILE A 4 -14.42 4.56 6.52
C ILE A 4 -13.61 4.93 7.76
N LEU A 5 -12.41 5.48 7.58
CA LEU A 5 -11.55 5.91 8.70
C LEU A 5 -12.25 6.92 9.62
N TRP A 6 -12.96 7.89 9.05
CA TRP A 6 -13.73 8.86 9.82
C TRP A 6 -14.78 8.21 10.71
N ASN A 7 -15.55 7.27 10.16
CA ASN A 7 -16.55 6.54 10.92
C ASN A 7 -15.92 5.64 11.99
N THR A 8 -14.83 4.94 11.66
CA THR A 8 -14.10 4.08 12.59
C THR A 8 -13.57 4.88 13.79
N LEU A 9 -12.99 6.06 13.54
CA LEU A 9 -12.55 6.95 14.64
C LEU A 9 -13.72 7.37 15.54
N GLY A 10 -14.91 7.65 14.96
CA GLY A 10 -16.10 7.95 15.73
C GLY A 10 -16.64 6.75 16.53
N GLU A 11 -16.49 5.54 16.03
CA GLU A 11 -16.82 4.30 16.77
C GLU A 11 -15.84 4.06 17.92
N MET A 12 -14.56 4.26 17.69
CA MET A 12 -13.52 4.14 18.72
C MET A 12 -13.72 5.19 19.82
N ASP A 13 -14.06 6.42 19.46
CA ASP A 13 -14.35 7.48 20.43
C ASP A 13 -15.49 7.07 21.37
N ARG A 14 -16.61 6.58 20.81
CA ARG A 14 -17.75 6.10 21.60
C ARG A 14 -17.43 4.87 22.45
N ALA A 15 -16.63 3.95 21.90
CA ALA A 15 -16.30 2.70 22.58
C ALA A 15 -15.31 2.88 23.72
N PHE A 16 -14.37 3.80 23.60
CA PHE A 16 -13.25 3.95 24.52
C PHE A 16 -13.25 5.29 25.28
N GLY A 17 -14.19 6.19 25.01
CA GLY A 17 -14.29 7.50 25.65
C GLY A 17 -13.03 8.37 25.41
N LEU A 18 -12.59 8.46 24.15
CA LEU A 18 -11.33 9.12 23.80
C LEU A 18 -11.43 10.66 23.80
N ASP A 19 -12.64 11.21 23.87
CA ASP A 19 -12.94 12.65 23.84
C ASP A 19 -12.33 13.34 22.60
N LEU A 20 -12.70 12.81 21.41
CA LEU A 20 -12.20 13.29 20.13
C LEU A 20 -13.03 14.48 19.61
N GLU A 21 -12.36 15.56 19.21
CA GLU A 21 -12.97 16.71 18.53
C GLU A 21 -12.88 16.50 17.00
N PHE A 22 -14.04 16.27 16.36
CA PHE A 22 -14.14 16.05 14.91
C PHE A 22 -14.35 17.37 14.15
N ARG A 23 -13.46 17.68 13.22
CA ARG A 23 -13.53 18.83 12.31
C ARG A 23 -13.77 18.35 10.88
N GLN A 24 -15.01 18.33 10.45
CA GLN A 24 -15.42 17.76 9.18
C GLN A 24 -14.92 18.56 7.97
N ASN A 25 -14.76 19.87 8.08
CA ASN A 25 -14.39 20.73 6.95
C ASN A 25 -12.96 20.46 6.44
N ASP A 26 -12.05 20.16 7.36
CA ASP A 26 -10.63 19.88 7.07
C ASP A 26 -10.22 18.43 7.34
N LEU A 27 -11.21 17.58 7.63
CA LEU A 27 -11.03 16.16 7.93
C LEU A 27 -9.97 15.92 9.04
N THR A 28 -9.99 16.77 10.06
CA THR A 28 -9.07 16.70 11.19
C THR A 28 -9.79 16.20 12.41
N VAL A 29 -9.17 15.30 13.15
CA VAL A 29 -9.61 14.84 14.47
C VAL A 29 -8.55 15.25 15.50
N LYS A 30 -8.96 15.99 16.53
CA LYS A 30 -8.08 16.41 17.62
C LYS A 30 -8.29 15.53 18.84
N LEU A 31 -7.20 15.24 19.50
CA LEU A 31 -7.17 14.50 20.76
C LEU A 31 -6.99 15.47 21.95
N SER A 32 -7.44 15.06 23.13
CA SER A 32 -7.35 15.85 24.38
C SER A 32 -5.90 16.17 24.80
N ASN A 33 -4.92 15.36 24.36
CA ASN A 33 -3.49 15.59 24.59
C ASN A 33 -2.84 16.62 23.64
N GLY A 34 -3.63 17.25 22.77
CA GLY A 34 -3.16 18.20 21.76
C GLY A 34 -2.69 17.60 20.43
N SER A 35 -2.65 16.28 20.32
CA SER A 35 -2.35 15.60 19.05
C SER A 35 -3.50 15.75 18.06
N SER A 36 -3.21 15.58 16.76
CA SER A 36 -4.24 15.58 15.72
C SER A 36 -4.00 14.51 14.69
N ILE A 37 -5.11 13.99 14.13
CA ILE A 37 -5.11 13.07 12.99
C ILE A 37 -5.72 13.83 11.81
N VAL A 38 -5.02 13.91 10.70
CA VAL A 38 -5.49 14.56 9.47
C VAL A 38 -5.72 13.49 8.42
N LEU A 39 -6.88 13.47 7.80
CA LEU A 39 -7.22 12.53 6.73
C LEU A 39 -7.25 13.24 5.39
N GLY A 40 -6.55 12.71 4.40
CA GLY A 40 -6.51 13.32 3.08
C GLY A 40 -6.25 12.31 1.96
N GLY A 41 -6.16 12.80 0.74
CA GLY A 41 -5.77 12.05 -0.45
C GLY A 41 -4.39 12.47 -0.94
N ALA A 42 -3.86 11.67 -1.88
CA ALA A 42 -2.63 11.96 -2.59
C ALA A 42 -2.69 11.32 -3.99
N GLN A 43 -3.73 11.64 -4.76
CA GLN A 43 -3.94 11.04 -6.09
C GLN A 43 -3.13 11.74 -7.20
N ASP A 44 -2.77 12.99 -6.98
CA ASP A 44 -2.00 13.82 -7.90
C ASP A 44 -1.03 14.74 -7.14
N ARG A 45 -0.25 15.52 -7.88
CA ARG A 45 0.76 16.42 -7.29
C ARG A 45 0.15 17.52 -6.43
N ASP A 46 -0.99 18.06 -6.81
CA ASP A 46 -1.65 19.14 -6.06
C ASP A 46 -2.14 18.61 -4.70
N GLU A 47 -2.59 17.35 -4.65
CA GLU A 47 -2.94 16.69 -3.39
C GLU A 47 -1.71 16.35 -2.55
N VAL A 48 -0.62 15.92 -3.16
CA VAL A 48 0.67 15.65 -2.47
C VAL A 48 1.22 16.91 -1.84
N ASP A 49 1.17 18.05 -2.55
CA ASP A 49 1.70 19.32 -2.04
C ASP A 49 0.97 19.84 -0.79
N LYS A 50 -0.27 19.44 -0.56
CA LYS A 50 -1.02 19.78 0.67
C LYS A 50 -0.40 19.21 1.95
N TRP A 51 0.41 18.17 1.81
CA TRP A 51 1.09 17.52 2.94
C TRP A 51 2.42 18.18 3.29
N ARG A 52 2.88 19.16 2.50
CA ARG A 52 4.10 19.93 2.79
C ARG A 52 3.87 20.93 3.91
N GLY A 53 4.86 21.08 4.77
CA GLY A 53 4.93 22.12 5.81
C GLY A 53 4.62 21.62 7.23
N PRO A 54 3.56 20.85 7.50
CA PRO A 54 3.39 20.24 8.82
C PRO A 54 4.47 19.22 9.15
N LYS A 55 4.67 18.95 10.45
CA LYS A 55 5.54 17.89 10.94
C LYS A 55 4.67 16.71 11.38
N TYR A 56 5.12 15.52 11.07
CA TYR A 56 4.38 14.30 11.39
C TYR A 56 5.20 13.35 12.27
N SER A 57 4.60 12.87 13.36
CA SER A 57 5.15 11.76 14.14
C SER A 57 4.84 10.40 13.51
N LEU A 58 3.76 10.33 12.72
CA LEU A 58 3.38 9.15 11.96
C LEU A 58 2.64 9.58 10.70
N ALA A 59 3.06 9.04 9.56
CA ALA A 59 2.33 9.12 8.31
C ALA A 59 1.90 7.70 7.90
N VAL A 60 0.62 7.52 7.57
CA VAL A 60 0.05 6.24 7.17
C VAL A 60 -0.51 6.35 5.76
N ILE A 61 -0.03 5.51 4.86
CA ILE A 61 -0.47 5.43 3.47
C ILE A 61 -1.23 4.11 3.30
N ASP A 62 -2.52 4.21 3.07
CA ASP A 62 -3.41 3.07 2.82
C ASP A 62 -3.56 2.83 1.33
N GLU A 63 -3.68 1.57 0.90
CA GLU A 63 -3.78 1.17 -0.51
C GLU A 63 -2.58 1.64 -1.37
N ALA A 64 -1.37 1.58 -0.81
CA ALA A 64 -0.15 2.10 -1.44
C ALA A 64 0.11 1.49 -2.84
N GLN A 65 -0.27 0.22 -3.05
CA GLN A 65 -0.14 -0.47 -4.34
C GLN A 65 -1.01 0.14 -5.46
N SER A 66 -2.07 0.86 -5.09
CA SER A 66 -2.99 1.49 -6.06
C SER A 66 -2.50 2.87 -6.52
N MET A 67 -1.49 3.43 -5.86
CA MET A 67 -0.93 4.73 -6.22
C MET A 67 0.03 4.60 -7.40
N ARG A 68 0.04 5.63 -8.26
CA ARG A 68 1.08 5.72 -9.31
C ARG A 68 2.45 5.83 -8.65
N THR A 69 3.42 5.04 -9.12
CA THR A 69 4.78 5.02 -8.56
C THR A 69 5.39 6.41 -8.41
N SER A 70 5.27 7.27 -9.44
CA SER A 70 5.80 8.64 -9.39
C SER A 70 5.12 9.55 -8.35
N ILE A 71 3.85 9.31 -8.04
CA ILE A 71 3.13 10.06 -7.01
C ILE A 71 3.52 9.55 -5.63
N LEU A 72 3.61 8.22 -5.46
CA LEU A 72 3.98 7.61 -4.18
C LEU A 72 5.43 7.94 -3.81
N SER A 73 6.38 7.87 -4.76
CA SER A 73 7.77 8.26 -4.49
C SER A 73 7.88 9.74 -4.13
N THR A 74 7.23 10.65 -4.88
CA THR A 74 7.21 12.08 -4.54
C THR A 74 6.60 12.32 -3.15
N LEU A 75 5.49 11.66 -2.82
CA LEU A 75 4.86 11.79 -1.51
C LEU A 75 5.82 11.37 -0.38
N ILE A 76 6.51 10.24 -0.55
CA ILE A 76 7.40 9.70 0.48
C ILE A 76 8.70 10.51 0.53
N GLU A 77 9.45 10.52 -0.55
CA GLU A 77 10.83 11.02 -0.60
C GLU A 77 10.91 12.57 -0.49
N ASP A 78 9.99 13.29 -1.17
CA ASP A 78 10.05 14.75 -1.22
C ASP A 78 9.21 15.43 -0.14
N VAL A 79 8.26 14.73 0.48
CA VAL A 79 7.29 15.35 1.40
C VAL A 79 7.31 14.72 2.78
N LEU A 80 7.05 13.41 2.90
CA LEU A 80 6.87 12.79 4.21
C LEU A 80 8.19 12.52 4.92
N GLU A 81 9.23 12.06 4.25
CA GLU A 81 10.54 11.83 4.88
C GLU A 81 11.08 13.12 5.54
N PRO A 82 11.14 14.27 4.84
CA PRO A 82 11.53 15.51 5.49
C PRO A 82 10.58 15.95 6.61
N ALA A 83 9.27 15.71 6.46
CA ALA A 83 8.25 16.13 7.42
C ALA A 83 8.22 15.28 8.71
N THR A 84 8.74 14.06 8.66
CA THR A 84 8.84 13.17 9.84
C THR A 84 10.16 13.35 10.60
N LEU A 85 11.20 13.91 9.98
CA LEU A 85 12.56 13.97 10.53
C LEU A 85 12.62 14.71 11.86
N ASP A 86 11.93 15.84 12.00
CA ASP A 86 11.98 16.68 13.21
C ASP A 86 11.34 16.03 14.45
N LEU A 87 10.48 15.05 14.25
CA LEU A 87 9.76 14.37 15.34
C LEU A 87 10.22 12.91 15.53
N ASP A 88 11.32 12.51 14.84
CA ASP A 88 11.74 11.09 14.78
C ASP A 88 10.55 10.19 14.41
N GLY A 89 9.76 10.66 13.44
CA GLY A 89 8.51 10.05 13.03
C GLY A 89 8.72 8.86 12.09
N SER A 90 7.64 8.14 11.85
CA SER A 90 7.64 6.95 10.99
C SER A 90 6.66 7.10 9.83
N ILE A 91 6.96 6.40 8.74
CA ILE A 91 6.07 6.26 7.59
C ILE A 91 5.67 4.80 7.48
N TRP A 92 4.37 4.53 7.39
CA TRP A 92 3.82 3.20 7.22
C TRP A 92 3.04 3.11 5.93
N MET A 93 3.30 2.07 5.16
CA MET A 93 2.55 1.74 3.95
C MET A 93 1.78 0.45 4.15
N PHE A 94 0.50 0.47 3.80
CA PHE A 94 -0.37 -0.69 3.78
C PHE A 94 -0.92 -0.92 2.38
N GLY A 95 -1.12 -2.18 2.04
CA GLY A 95 -1.70 -2.55 0.75
C GLY A 95 -1.64 -4.05 0.50
N THR A 96 -2.35 -4.49 -0.53
CA THR A 96 -2.32 -5.86 -1.05
C THR A 96 -1.40 -5.91 -2.27
N PRO A 97 -0.57 -6.95 -2.48
CA PRO A 97 0.25 -7.08 -3.67
C PRO A 97 -0.54 -6.89 -4.97
N ASN A 98 -0.04 -6.08 -5.89
CA ASN A 98 -0.69 -5.89 -7.20
C ASN A 98 -0.24 -6.94 -8.24
N ALA A 99 -1.00 -7.08 -9.32
CA ALA A 99 -0.71 -8.06 -10.37
C ALA A 99 0.55 -7.73 -11.19
N SER A 100 0.99 -6.46 -11.22
CA SER A 100 2.16 -6.05 -11.97
C SER A 100 3.48 -6.42 -11.28
N SER A 101 3.45 -6.66 -9.96
CA SER A 101 4.64 -6.90 -9.14
C SER A 101 5.74 -5.88 -9.47
N SER A 102 5.40 -4.61 -9.39
CA SER A 102 6.28 -3.48 -9.71
C SER A 102 5.84 -2.20 -9.03
N GLY A 103 6.75 -1.23 -8.94
CA GLY A 103 6.52 0.08 -8.39
C GLY A 103 7.03 0.23 -6.96
N PHE A 104 6.95 1.46 -6.42
CA PHE A 104 7.56 1.82 -5.13
C PHE A 104 7.17 0.88 -3.98
N PHE A 105 5.88 0.53 -3.86
CA PHE A 105 5.41 -0.35 -2.80
C PHE A 105 5.97 -1.78 -2.93
N TYR A 106 6.04 -2.30 -4.17
CA TYR A 106 6.69 -3.58 -4.47
C TYR A 106 8.18 -3.52 -4.14
N ASP A 107 8.88 -2.47 -4.59
CA ASP A 107 10.31 -2.31 -4.39
C ASP A 107 10.66 -2.20 -2.90
N ALA A 108 9.84 -1.51 -2.11
CA ALA A 108 9.99 -1.39 -0.66
C ALA A 108 9.86 -2.74 0.05
N ASP A 109 9.02 -3.64 -0.46
CA ASP A 109 8.79 -4.97 0.14
C ASP A 109 9.79 -6.03 -0.32
N VAL A 110 10.22 -6.02 -1.58
CA VAL A 110 10.97 -7.13 -2.18
C VAL A 110 12.48 -6.93 -2.17
N PHE A 111 12.98 -5.68 -2.28
CA PHE A 111 14.43 -5.47 -2.35
C PHE A 111 15.09 -5.54 -0.98
N GLU A 112 16.10 -6.39 -0.85
CA GLU A 112 16.90 -6.57 0.38
C GLU A 112 17.62 -5.29 0.85
N ARG A 113 17.89 -4.35 -0.05
CA ARG A 113 18.52 -3.05 0.24
C ARG A 113 17.52 -1.99 0.69
N SER A 114 16.25 -2.34 0.80
CA SER A 114 15.22 -1.44 1.28
C SER A 114 15.47 -1.11 2.76
N SER A 115 15.34 0.16 3.13
CA SER A 115 15.33 0.60 4.54
C SER A 115 14.00 0.29 5.24
N TRP A 116 13.05 -0.30 4.54
CA TRP A 116 11.72 -0.60 5.04
C TRP A 116 11.69 -1.92 5.81
N SER A 117 11.05 -1.90 6.99
CA SER A 117 10.66 -3.12 7.71
C SER A 117 9.44 -3.74 7.04
N ARG A 118 9.46 -5.05 6.83
CA ARG A 118 8.39 -5.78 6.15
C ARG A 118 7.55 -6.57 7.13
N HIS A 119 6.24 -6.48 6.93
CA HIS A 119 5.26 -7.19 7.74
C HIS A 119 4.19 -7.75 6.80
N ASN A 120 3.97 -9.05 6.83
CA ASN A 120 2.94 -9.70 6.04
C ASN A 120 1.89 -10.35 6.95
N TRP A 121 0.62 -10.14 6.62
CA TRP A 121 -0.51 -10.79 7.28
C TRP A 121 -1.42 -11.40 6.23
N THR A 122 -1.84 -12.60 6.50
CA THR A 122 -2.80 -13.34 5.68
C THR A 122 -4.20 -13.30 6.31
N LEU A 123 -5.21 -13.72 5.57
CA LEU A 123 -6.54 -13.92 6.14
C LEU A 123 -6.52 -14.87 7.35
N LEU A 124 -5.59 -15.85 7.35
CA LEU A 124 -5.47 -16.87 8.39
C LEU A 124 -4.89 -16.35 9.71
N ASP A 125 -4.18 -15.22 9.65
CA ASP A 125 -3.59 -14.56 10.82
C ASP A 125 -4.58 -13.69 11.59
N ASN A 126 -5.81 -13.54 11.07
CA ASN A 126 -6.84 -12.72 11.73
C ASN A 126 -7.53 -13.49 12.88
N PRO A 127 -7.24 -13.15 14.16
CA PRO A 127 -7.79 -13.88 15.30
C PRO A 127 -9.30 -13.68 15.48
N HIS A 128 -9.89 -12.69 14.81
CA HIS A 128 -11.32 -12.40 14.87
C HIS A 128 -12.14 -13.17 13.82
N LEU A 129 -11.49 -14.02 13.00
CA LEU A 129 -12.12 -14.82 11.96
C LEU A 129 -11.83 -16.33 12.18
N PRO A 130 -12.34 -16.96 13.23
CA PRO A 130 -12.02 -18.35 13.57
C PRO A 130 -12.40 -19.37 12.48
N GLY A 131 -13.28 -19.01 11.54
CA GLY A 131 -13.68 -19.83 10.40
C GLY A 131 -12.95 -19.53 9.09
N ALA A 132 -11.92 -18.68 9.10
CA ALA A 132 -11.24 -18.19 7.90
C ALA A 132 -10.69 -19.33 7.02
N GLY A 133 -10.05 -20.34 7.61
CA GLY A 133 -9.51 -21.47 6.85
C GLY A 133 -10.58 -22.27 6.10
N ALA A 134 -11.65 -22.64 6.79
CA ALA A 134 -12.76 -23.39 6.17
C ALA A 134 -13.49 -22.56 5.10
N TRP A 135 -13.63 -21.26 5.33
CA TRP A 135 -14.18 -20.33 4.35
C TRP A 135 -13.30 -20.29 3.10
N LEU A 136 -11.99 -20.20 3.29
CA LEU A 136 -11.02 -20.07 2.20
C LEU A 136 -10.97 -21.34 1.33
N GLU A 137 -10.97 -22.54 1.94
CA GLU A 137 -11.03 -23.80 1.19
C GLU A 137 -12.31 -23.91 0.34
N ARG A 138 -13.46 -23.59 0.92
CA ARG A 138 -14.72 -23.53 0.16
C ARG A 138 -14.64 -22.51 -0.99
N ARG A 139 -14.03 -21.35 -0.76
CA ARG A 139 -13.85 -20.32 -1.78
C ARG A 139 -12.95 -20.77 -2.92
N LYS A 140 -11.90 -21.56 -2.63
CA LYS A 140 -11.04 -22.21 -3.62
C LYS A 140 -11.83 -23.19 -4.47
N GLU A 141 -12.61 -24.05 -3.84
CA GLU A 141 -13.46 -25.04 -4.54
C GLU A 141 -14.49 -24.36 -5.46
N GLU A 142 -15.20 -23.34 -4.96
CA GLU A 142 -16.21 -22.59 -5.72
C GLU A 142 -15.65 -21.92 -6.98
N ASN A 143 -14.39 -21.45 -6.94
CA ASN A 143 -13.77 -20.73 -8.05
C ASN A 143 -12.80 -21.61 -8.87
N GLY A 144 -12.60 -22.86 -8.50
CA GLY A 144 -11.63 -23.74 -9.15
C GLY A 144 -10.18 -23.28 -8.96
N TRP A 145 -9.88 -22.63 -7.84
CA TRP A 145 -8.52 -22.16 -7.53
C TRP A 145 -7.69 -23.29 -6.90
N ASP A 146 -6.44 -23.30 -7.26
CA ASP A 146 -5.39 -24.08 -6.60
C ASP A 146 -4.47 -23.16 -5.78
N ASN A 147 -3.43 -23.75 -5.18
CA ASN A 147 -2.48 -22.99 -4.37
C ASN A 147 -1.58 -22.06 -5.21
N GLU A 148 -1.50 -22.26 -6.50
CA GLU A 148 -0.69 -21.46 -7.42
C GLU A 148 -1.51 -20.34 -8.11
N THR A 149 -2.83 -20.35 -7.91
CA THR A 149 -3.72 -19.35 -8.53
C THR A 149 -3.33 -17.93 -8.11
N PRO A 150 -2.97 -17.03 -9.05
CA PRO A 150 -2.40 -15.71 -8.71
C PRO A 150 -3.30 -14.84 -7.84
N ILE A 151 -4.61 -14.83 -8.11
CA ILE A 151 -5.57 -14.06 -7.30
C ILE A 151 -5.64 -14.58 -5.86
N TYR A 152 -5.60 -15.91 -5.67
CA TYR A 152 -5.60 -16.53 -4.34
C TYR A 152 -4.34 -16.11 -3.56
N ARG A 153 -3.18 -16.18 -4.18
CA ARG A 153 -1.91 -15.83 -3.54
C ARG A 153 -1.84 -14.35 -3.17
N ARG A 154 -2.28 -13.46 -4.05
CA ARG A 154 -2.27 -12.01 -3.77
C ARG A 154 -3.25 -11.60 -2.69
N GLU A 155 -4.53 -11.94 -2.88
CA GLU A 155 -5.63 -11.38 -2.07
C GLU A 155 -5.74 -12.04 -0.68
N TYR A 156 -5.31 -13.30 -0.55
CA TYR A 156 -5.50 -14.05 0.69
C TYR A 156 -4.20 -14.40 1.41
N LEU A 157 -3.10 -14.54 0.68
CA LEU A 157 -1.79 -14.83 1.26
C LEU A 157 -0.85 -13.63 1.30
N GLY A 158 -1.21 -12.51 0.66
CA GLY A 158 -0.37 -11.32 0.60
C GLY A 158 0.94 -11.54 -0.17
N GLU A 159 0.95 -12.44 -1.15
CA GLU A 159 2.14 -12.80 -1.90
C GLU A 159 2.22 -12.06 -3.24
N TRP A 160 3.40 -11.59 -3.60
CA TRP A 160 3.64 -11.02 -4.92
C TRP A 160 3.65 -12.14 -5.97
N THR A 161 2.69 -12.10 -6.86
CA THR A 161 2.60 -13.02 -7.99
C THR A 161 2.29 -12.25 -9.26
N ARG A 162 3.06 -12.51 -10.31
CA ARG A 162 2.75 -11.98 -11.64
C ARG A 162 1.64 -12.82 -12.26
N ASP A 163 0.64 -12.15 -12.76
CA ASP A 163 -0.38 -12.79 -13.58
C ASP A 163 0.07 -12.74 -15.05
N GLU A 164 0.82 -13.78 -15.47
CA GLU A 164 1.35 -13.86 -16.83
C GLU A 164 0.26 -13.97 -17.90
N GLU A 165 -0.93 -14.44 -17.54
CA GLU A 165 -2.06 -14.54 -18.47
C GLU A 165 -2.71 -13.18 -18.74
N SER A 166 -2.65 -12.26 -17.79
CA SER A 166 -3.16 -10.89 -17.95
C SER A 166 -2.18 -9.95 -18.66
N MET A 167 -0.94 -10.38 -18.90
CA MET A 167 0.06 -9.57 -19.61
C MET A 167 -0.20 -9.54 -21.11
N VAL A 168 -0.25 -8.33 -21.67
CA VAL A 168 -0.35 -8.09 -23.13
C VAL A 168 0.89 -8.67 -23.85
N TYR A 169 2.02 -8.76 -23.17
CA TYR A 169 3.27 -9.30 -23.70
C TYR A 169 3.98 -10.17 -22.66
N ARG A 170 4.19 -11.43 -23.00
CA ARG A 170 4.96 -12.38 -22.16
C ARG A 170 6.44 -12.20 -22.44
N PHE A 171 7.13 -11.46 -21.58
CA PHE A 171 8.58 -11.36 -21.64
C PHE A 171 9.23 -12.60 -21.05
N SER A 172 10.13 -13.21 -21.81
CA SER A 172 11.03 -14.27 -21.36
C SER A 172 12.44 -13.91 -21.80
N ALA A 173 13.40 -13.88 -20.88
CA ALA A 173 14.79 -13.56 -21.20
C ALA A 173 15.33 -14.47 -22.31
N ASP A 174 15.01 -15.76 -22.24
CA ASP A 174 15.46 -16.76 -23.23
C ASP A 174 14.90 -16.53 -24.64
N ARG A 175 13.77 -15.81 -24.77
CA ARG A 175 13.09 -15.57 -26.04
C ARG A 175 13.20 -14.13 -26.52
N ASN A 176 13.38 -13.19 -25.62
CA ASN A 176 13.25 -11.76 -25.89
C ASN A 176 14.54 -10.98 -25.70
N VAL A 177 15.57 -11.60 -25.11
CA VAL A 177 16.91 -11.01 -25.03
C VAL A 177 17.79 -11.65 -26.11
N VAL A 178 18.30 -10.82 -27.00
CA VAL A 178 19.26 -11.23 -28.02
C VAL A 178 20.62 -10.73 -27.56
N GLU A 179 21.54 -11.64 -27.26
CA GLU A 179 22.94 -11.34 -26.95
C GLU A 179 23.71 -11.03 -28.24
N THR A 180 23.27 -10.02 -29.00
CA THR A 180 24.00 -9.50 -30.14
C THR A 180 24.32 -8.05 -29.92
N GLU A 181 25.58 -7.67 -30.10
CA GLU A 181 25.96 -6.27 -30.26
C GLU A 181 25.18 -5.73 -31.49
N LEU A 182 24.32 -4.73 -31.25
CA LEU A 182 23.64 -4.03 -32.32
C LEU A 182 24.71 -3.24 -33.10
N GLU A 183 24.84 -3.47 -34.40
CA GLU A 183 25.72 -2.67 -35.24
C GLU A 183 25.32 -1.18 -35.17
N GLU A 184 26.32 -0.29 -35.10
CA GLU A 184 26.08 1.17 -35.16
C GLU A 184 25.28 1.48 -36.44
N GLY A 185 24.12 2.09 -36.33
CA GLY A 185 23.23 2.45 -37.43
C GLY A 185 21.88 1.75 -37.44
N PHE A 186 21.58 0.92 -36.49
CA PHE A 186 20.28 0.23 -36.39
C PHE A 186 19.07 1.14 -36.10
N TRP A 187 19.32 2.40 -35.75
CA TRP A 187 18.29 3.37 -35.35
C TRP A 187 18.23 4.63 -36.22
N ASP A 188 18.75 4.58 -37.48
CA ASP A 188 18.58 5.67 -38.47
C ASP A 188 17.22 5.62 -39.18
#